data_84238a433b4debe9a9d504c2711a70e4
#
_entry.id   84238a433b4debe9a9d504c2711a70e4
#
_cell.length_a   1.000
_cell.length_b   1.000
_cell.length_c   1.000
_cell.angle_alpha   90.00
_cell.angle_beta   90.00
_cell.angle_gamma   90.00
#
_symmetry.space_group_name_H-M   'P 1'
#
loop_
_entity.id
_entity.type
_entity.pdbx_description
1 polymer ?
#
loop_
_entity_poly.entity_id
_entity_poly.type
_entity_poly.pdbx_seq_one_letter_code
_entity_poly.pdbx_strand_id
1 'polypeptide(L)'
;RGLRQNSMDVTAANVDRYRAAYAKMVEMVGRLYQAGVPLVAGTDDTAGFTLHRELELYVKAGIPAAECLRIATWNGAKYIGQLERQGSISPGKRADLLLVDGNPTLNVSDVRRIALVLKDGAAYYPAEIYKAVGVEPFTPAANATVSKQQSQSGAPMRFATSR
;
A
#
# COMPACT_ATOMS: atom_id res chain seq x y z
N ARG A 1 24.39 -17.29 10.68
CA ARG A 1 24.18 -17.85 9.33
C ARG A 1 23.17 -16.94 8.66
N GLY A 2 23.65 -15.94 7.88
CA GLY A 2 22.80 -15.07 7.09
C GLY A 2 22.02 -15.91 6.07
N LEU A 3 20.71 -15.66 5.99
CA LEU A 3 19.91 -16.11 4.86
C LEU A 3 20.60 -15.58 3.60
N ARG A 4 21.26 -16.45 2.85
CA ARG A 4 21.64 -16.14 1.46
C ARG A 4 20.32 -15.98 0.73
N GLN A 5 19.85 -14.75 0.57
CA GLN A 5 18.99 -14.46 -0.55
C GLN A 5 19.71 -14.98 -1.79
N ASN A 6 19.06 -15.85 -2.56
CA ASN A 6 19.51 -16.25 -3.88
C ASN A 6 19.47 -15.00 -4.78
N SER A 7 20.45 -14.10 -4.59
CA SER A 7 20.68 -13.01 -5.53
C SER A 7 21.11 -13.72 -6.83
N MET A 8 20.27 -13.57 -7.85
CA MET A 8 20.66 -13.99 -9.20
C MET A 8 21.96 -13.26 -9.51
N ASP A 9 23.01 -13.99 -9.92
CA ASP A 9 24.30 -13.42 -10.27
C ASP A 9 24.14 -12.57 -11.55
N VAL A 10 23.76 -11.30 -11.37
CA VAL A 10 23.63 -10.35 -12.47
C VAL A 10 25.00 -9.78 -12.78
N THR A 11 25.50 -10.06 -13.96
CA THR A 11 26.76 -9.60 -14.50
C THR A 11 26.55 -8.68 -15.70
N ALA A 12 27.59 -7.97 -16.14
CA ALA A 12 27.53 -7.18 -17.36
C ALA A 12 27.15 -8.03 -18.60
N ALA A 13 27.53 -9.31 -18.61
CA ALA A 13 27.23 -10.20 -19.72
C ALA A 13 25.77 -10.68 -19.79
N ASN A 14 25.02 -10.63 -18.68
CA ASN A 14 23.65 -11.17 -18.63
C ASN A 14 22.58 -10.13 -18.22
N VAL A 15 22.98 -8.90 -17.84
CA VAL A 15 22.08 -7.86 -17.34
C VAL A 15 20.94 -7.53 -18.31
N ASP A 16 21.22 -7.47 -19.61
CA ASP A 16 20.20 -7.15 -20.61
C ASP A 16 19.18 -8.28 -20.77
N ARG A 17 19.60 -9.55 -20.65
CA ARG A 17 18.70 -10.68 -20.59
C ARG A 17 17.77 -10.62 -19.39
N TYR A 18 18.29 -10.26 -18.21
CA TYR A 18 17.47 -10.10 -17.01
C TYR A 18 16.50 -8.93 -17.13
N ARG A 19 16.93 -7.79 -17.70
CA ARG A 19 16.04 -6.64 -17.99
C ARG A 19 14.92 -7.01 -18.95
N ALA A 20 15.24 -7.74 -20.01
CA ALA A 20 14.25 -8.21 -20.98
C ALA A 20 13.24 -9.19 -20.34
N ALA A 21 13.73 -10.15 -19.55
CA ALA A 21 12.86 -11.08 -18.81
C ALA A 21 11.93 -10.34 -17.84
N TYR A 22 12.48 -9.39 -17.07
CA TYR A 22 11.71 -8.56 -16.17
C TYR A 22 10.62 -7.75 -16.90
N ALA A 23 10.94 -7.14 -18.06
CA ALA A 23 9.96 -6.41 -18.85
C ALA A 23 8.81 -7.34 -19.30
N LYS A 24 9.12 -8.60 -19.69
CA LYS A 24 8.11 -9.59 -20.05
C LYS A 24 7.23 -10.00 -18.87
N MET A 25 7.77 -10.09 -17.66
CA MET A 25 6.96 -10.35 -16.45
C MET A 25 5.97 -9.21 -16.18
N VAL A 26 6.41 -7.96 -16.30
CA VAL A 26 5.53 -6.80 -16.15
C VAL A 26 4.46 -6.78 -17.24
N GLU A 27 4.81 -7.04 -18.50
CA GLU A 27 3.85 -7.15 -19.63
C GLU A 27 2.80 -8.24 -19.34
N MET A 28 3.24 -9.40 -18.83
CA MET A 28 2.33 -10.51 -18.51
C MET A 28 1.30 -10.11 -17.44
N VAL A 29 1.69 -9.38 -16.40
CA VAL A 29 0.75 -8.87 -15.38
C VAL A 29 -0.32 -7.98 -16.01
N GLY A 30 0.07 -7.08 -16.94
CA GLY A 30 -0.88 -6.25 -17.67
C GLY A 30 -1.85 -7.06 -18.54
N ARG A 31 -1.36 -8.10 -19.22
CA ARG A 31 -2.21 -9.01 -20.02
C ARG A 31 -3.20 -9.80 -19.15
N LEU A 32 -2.77 -10.27 -17.99
CA LEU A 32 -3.67 -10.95 -17.04
C LEU A 32 -4.79 -10.01 -16.56
N TYR A 33 -4.44 -8.77 -16.23
CA TYR A 33 -5.43 -7.76 -15.87
C TYR A 33 -6.43 -7.51 -16.99
N GLN A 34 -5.96 -7.30 -18.23
CA GLN A 34 -6.80 -7.07 -19.42
C GLN A 34 -7.70 -8.28 -19.73
N ALA A 35 -7.23 -9.49 -19.45
CA ALA A 35 -8.01 -10.71 -19.59
C ALA A 35 -9.04 -10.91 -18.46
N GLY A 36 -9.14 -9.98 -17.50
CA GLY A 36 -10.09 -10.06 -16.39
C GLY A 36 -9.70 -11.04 -15.29
N VAL A 37 -8.45 -11.51 -15.27
CA VAL A 37 -7.96 -12.39 -14.20
C VAL A 37 -7.89 -11.58 -12.90
N PRO A 38 -8.52 -12.05 -11.81
CA PRO A 38 -8.47 -11.36 -10.54
C PRO A 38 -7.03 -11.30 -10.00
N LEU A 39 -6.54 -10.08 -9.75
CA LEU A 39 -5.24 -9.86 -9.15
C LEU A 39 -5.39 -9.52 -7.67
N VAL A 40 -4.43 -9.96 -6.87
CA VAL A 40 -4.26 -9.62 -5.46
C VAL A 40 -2.81 -9.20 -5.26
N ALA A 41 -2.57 -8.13 -4.49
CA ALA A 41 -1.23 -7.68 -4.18
C ALA A 41 -0.60 -8.56 -3.10
N GLY A 42 0.66 -8.95 -3.30
CA GLY A 42 1.43 -9.71 -2.34
C GLY A 42 2.90 -9.76 -2.74
N THR A 43 3.78 -9.28 -1.87
CA THR A 43 5.19 -9.01 -2.22
C THR A 43 6.12 -10.19 -1.98
N ASP A 44 5.70 -11.19 -1.23
CA ASP A 44 6.55 -12.29 -0.76
C ASP A 44 7.89 -11.80 -0.14
N ASP A 45 7.85 -10.62 0.49
CA ASP A 45 8.99 -9.97 1.12
C ASP A 45 8.58 -9.43 2.50
N THR A 46 9.50 -9.49 3.45
CA THR A 46 9.29 -9.02 4.82
C THR A 46 9.54 -7.51 4.99
N ALA A 47 10.14 -6.85 4.02
CA ALA A 47 10.40 -5.41 4.05
C ALA A 47 9.14 -4.61 3.71
N GLY A 48 8.62 -3.82 4.64
CA GLY A 48 7.37 -3.06 4.50
C GLY A 48 7.30 -2.06 3.32
N PHE A 49 8.40 -1.86 2.59
CA PHE A 49 8.49 -0.94 1.44
C PHE A 49 8.15 -1.59 0.10
N THR A 50 8.17 -2.92 0.00
CA THR A 50 8.05 -3.63 -1.27
C THR A 50 6.66 -3.57 -1.86
N LEU A 51 5.60 -3.46 -1.04
CA LEU A 51 4.22 -3.28 -1.52
C LEU A 51 4.07 -1.99 -2.35
N HIS A 52 4.69 -0.89 -1.93
CA HIS A 52 4.66 0.36 -2.70
C HIS A 52 5.26 0.15 -4.10
N ARG A 53 6.38 -0.58 -4.17
CA ARG A 53 7.02 -0.91 -5.43
C ARG A 53 6.17 -1.82 -6.30
N GLU A 54 5.48 -2.78 -5.72
CA GLU A 54 4.57 -3.65 -6.45
C GLU A 54 3.45 -2.86 -7.13
N LEU A 55 2.82 -1.92 -6.42
CA LEU A 55 1.79 -1.06 -7.00
C LEU A 55 2.32 -0.19 -8.14
N GLU A 56 3.56 0.34 -8.03
CA GLU A 56 4.23 1.05 -9.12
C GLU A 56 4.44 0.16 -10.35
N LEU A 57 4.74 -1.12 -10.14
CA LEU A 57 4.90 -2.10 -11.22
C LEU A 57 3.56 -2.43 -11.89
N TYR A 58 2.47 -2.45 -11.15
CA TYR A 58 1.13 -2.61 -11.72
C TYR A 58 0.77 -1.43 -12.63
N VAL A 59 1.07 -0.20 -12.22
CA VAL A 59 0.91 0.97 -13.10
C VAL A 59 1.81 0.86 -14.33
N LYS A 60 3.06 0.42 -14.17
CA LYS A 60 3.97 0.17 -15.30
C LYS A 60 3.46 -0.93 -16.23
N ALA A 61 2.68 -1.88 -15.73
CA ALA A 61 2.00 -2.92 -16.52
C ALA A 61 0.75 -2.40 -17.25
N GLY A 62 0.39 -1.11 -17.10
CA GLY A 62 -0.77 -0.49 -17.73
C GLY A 62 -2.05 -0.55 -16.90
N ILE A 63 -1.98 -0.91 -15.61
CA ILE A 63 -3.14 -0.92 -14.71
C ILE A 63 -3.33 0.51 -14.15
N PRO A 64 -4.53 1.10 -14.22
CA PRO A 64 -4.79 2.43 -13.64
C PRO A 64 -4.47 2.50 -12.14
N ALA A 65 -3.93 3.61 -11.67
CA ALA A 65 -3.50 3.78 -10.27
C ALA A 65 -4.63 3.49 -9.26
N ALA A 66 -5.85 3.94 -9.54
CA ALA A 66 -7.01 3.65 -8.69
C ALA A 66 -7.31 2.14 -8.62
N GLU A 67 -7.15 1.40 -9.74
CA GLU A 67 -7.32 -0.05 -9.76
C GLU A 67 -6.20 -0.77 -9.00
N CYS A 68 -4.96 -0.26 -9.05
CA CYS A 68 -3.87 -0.80 -8.23
C CYS A 68 -4.20 -0.72 -6.73
N LEU A 69 -4.78 0.39 -6.27
CA LEU A 69 -5.25 0.52 -4.89
C LEU A 69 -6.39 -0.47 -4.58
N ARG A 70 -7.32 -0.67 -5.51
CA ARG A 70 -8.40 -1.64 -5.36
C ARG A 70 -7.86 -3.07 -5.27
N ILE A 71 -6.85 -3.42 -6.07
CA ILE A 71 -6.16 -4.71 -6.02
C ILE A 71 -5.53 -4.92 -4.64
N ALA A 72 -4.88 -3.89 -4.08
CA ALA A 72 -4.20 -3.98 -2.78
C ALA A 72 -5.16 -3.97 -1.58
N THR A 73 -6.42 -3.60 -1.75
CA THR A 73 -7.39 -3.47 -0.64
C THR A 73 -8.59 -4.38 -0.82
N TRP A 74 -9.50 -4.03 -1.72
CA TRP A 74 -10.77 -4.71 -1.92
C TRP A 74 -10.58 -6.14 -2.44
N ASN A 75 -9.72 -6.34 -3.44
CA ASN A 75 -9.47 -7.68 -4.00
C ASN A 75 -8.85 -8.61 -2.94
N GLY A 76 -7.89 -8.10 -2.15
CA GLY A 76 -7.29 -8.86 -1.05
C GLY A 76 -8.34 -9.29 -0.03
N ALA A 77 -9.18 -8.35 0.43
CA ALA A 77 -10.27 -8.65 1.36
C ALA A 77 -11.29 -9.65 0.80
N LYS A 78 -11.61 -9.53 -0.49
CA LYS A 78 -12.49 -10.47 -1.20
C LYS A 78 -11.90 -11.87 -1.24
N TYR A 79 -10.62 -11.97 -1.60
CA TYR A 79 -9.91 -13.26 -1.72
C TYR A 79 -9.89 -14.04 -0.40
N ILE A 80 -9.71 -13.35 0.74
CA ILE A 80 -9.72 -13.98 2.06
C ILE A 80 -11.12 -14.05 2.72
N GLY A 81 -12.19 -13.70 1.99
CA GLY A 81 -13.57 -13.75 2.50
C GLY A 81 -13.90 -12.72 3.58
N GLN A 82 -13.24 -11.54 3.60
CA GLN A 82 -13.36 -10.52 4.65
C GLN A 82 -14.00 -9.20 4.17
N LEU A 83 -14.66 -9.18 3.01
CA LEU A 83 -15.24 -7.94 2.45
C LEU A 83 -16.24 -7.26 3.38
N GLU A 84 -17.01 -8.00 4.16
CA GLU A 84 -17.97 -7.44 5.12
C GLU A 84 -17.28 -6.66 6.25
N ARG A 85 -16.00 -6.94 6.51
CA ARG A 85 -15.27 -6.39 7.64
C ARG A 85 -14.19 -5.38 7.24
N GLN A 86 -13.65 -5.46 6.03
CA GLN A 86 -12.49 -4.64 5.58
C GLN A 86 -12.44 -4.54 4.04
N GLY A 87 -11.45 -3.85 3.50
CA GLY A 87 -11.20 -3.72 2.07
C GLY A 87 -11.89 -2.51 1.41
N SER A 88 -12.77 -1.82 2.13
CA SER A 88 -13.36 -0.54 1.69
C SER A 88 -13.75 0.33 2.89
N ILE A 89 -13.88 1.62 2.66
CA ILE A 89 -14.33 2.58 3.68
C ILE A 89 -15.85 2.61 3.65
N SER A 90 -16.48 1.99 4.65
CA SER A 90 -17.94 1.95 4.80
C SER A 90 -18.30 1.86 6.29
N PRO A 91 -19.44 2.42 6.71
CA PRO A 91 -19.92 2.28 8.08
C PRO A 91 -20.02 0.81 8.51
N GLY A 92 -19.58 0.52 9.72
CA GLY A 92 -19.60 -0.84 10.29
C GLY A 92 -18.38 -1.70 9.96
N LYS A 93 -17.49 -1.26 9.05
CA LYS A 93 -16.22 -1.94 8.78
C LYS A 93 -15.12 -1.49 9.74
N ARG A 94 -14.06 -2.30 9.81
CA ARG A 94 -12.87 -1.98 10.62
C ARG A 94 -12.23 -0.69 10.12
N ALA A 95 -11.81 0.14 11.04
CA ALA A 95 -11.07 1.38 10.77
C ALA A 95 -9.57 1.07 10.55
N ASP A 96 -9.25 0.26 9.53
CA ASP A 96 -7.90 0.05 9.02
C ASP A 96 -7.71 1.03 7.84
N LEU A 97 -7.15 2.22 8.10
CA LEU A 97 -7.14 3.35 7.18
C LEU A 97 -5.73 3.93 7.03
N LEU A 98 -5.45 4.47 5.85
CA LEU A 98 -4.26 5.27 5.57
C LEU A 98 -4.67 6.70 5.25
N LEU A 99 -4.00 7.67 5.87
CA LEU A 99 -4.01 9.06 5.43
C LEU A 99 -2.73 9.30 4.64
N VAL A 100 -2.88 9.65 3.37
CA VAL A 100 -1.78 9.86 2.43
C VAL A 100 -1.71 11.34 2.06
N ASP A 101 -0.51 11.92 2.13
CA ASP A 101 -0.23 13.28 1.68
C ASP A 101 0.00 13.27 0.16
N GLY A 102 -1.09 13.38 -0.61
CA GLY A 102 -1.09 13.31 -2.07
C GLY A 102 -2.37 12.69 -2.63
N ASN A 103 -2.31 12.30 -3.90
CA ASN A 103 -3.42 11.65 -4.57
C ASN A 103 -2.98 10.33 -5.24
N PRO A 104 -2.95 9.21 -4.50
CA PRO A 104 -2.49 7.94 -5.03
C PRO A 104 -3.43 7.33 -6.10
N THR A 105 -4.62 7.88 -6.30
CA THR A 105 -5.51 7.47 -7.41
C THR A 105 -5.06 8.01 -8.77
N LEU A 106 -4.28 9.09 -8.76
CA LEU A 106 -3.66 9.68 -9.96
C LEU A 106 -2.19 9.30 -10.08
N ASN A 107 -1.45 9.35 -8.98
CA ASN A 107 -0.05 8.97 -8.90
C ASN A 107 0.14 7.94 -7.79
N VAL A 108 0.25 6.67 -8.14
CA VAL A 108 0.33 5.58 -7.16
C VAL A 108 1.53 5.71 -6.23
N SER A 109 2.62 6.37 -6.65
CA SER A 109 3.81 6.57 -5.81
C SER A 109 3.54 7.46 -4.59
N ASP A 110 2.46 8.26 -4.61
CA ASP A 110 2.04 9.04 -3.44
C ASP A 110 1.65 8.14 -2.25
N VAL A 111 1.36 6.85 -2.48
CA VAL A 111 1.12 5.88 -1.40
C VAL A 111 2.32 5.73 -0.44
N ARG A 112 3.51 6.20 -0.82
CA ARG A 112 4.70 6.27 0.06
C ARG A 112 4.62 7.38 1.10
N ARG A 113 3.78 8.41 0.85
CA ARG A 113 3.66 9.60 1.67
C ARG A 113 2.57 9.43 2.73
N ILE A 114 2.69 8.36 3.53
CA ILE A 114 1.71 8.04 4.59
C ILE A 114 1.96 8.96 5.78
N ALA A 115 0.98 9.82 6.08
CA ALA A 115 1.02 10.73 7.21
C ALA A 115 0.47 10.08 8.51
N LEU A 116 -0.49 9.15 8.37
CA LEU A 116 -1.11 8.44 9.49
C LEU A 116 -1.60 7.07 9.05
N VAL A 117 -1.42 6.09 9.92
CA VAL A 117 -2.05 4.76 9.81
C VAL A 117 -3.01 4.59 10.97
N LEU A 118 -4.26 4.27 10.68
CA LEU A 118 -5.20 3.75 11.68
C LEU A 118 -5.27 2.24 11.53
N LYS A 119 -5.04 1.52 12.60
CA LYS A 119 -5.08 0.07 12.64
C LYS A 119 -5.81 -0.39 13.90
N ASP A 120 -6.95 -1.01 13.71
CA ASP A 120 -7.77 -1.57 14.81
C ASP A 120 -8.04 -0.53 15.92
N GLY A 121 -8.31 0.73 15.53
CA GLY A 121 -8.55 1.85 16.44
C GLY A 121 -7.30 2.51 17.03
N ALA A 122 -6.09 2.00 16.77
CA ALA A 122 -4.83 2.63 17.15
C ALA A 122 -4.29 3.51 16.02
N ALA A 123 -3.68 4.66 16.39
CA ALA A 123 -3.03 5.57 15.47
C ALA A 123 -1.51 5.37 15.49
N TYR A 124 -0.91 5.28 14.31
CA TYR A 124 0.54 5.16 14.13
C TYR A 124 0.99 6.28 13.20
N TYR A 125 2.11 6.90 13.56
CA TYR A 125 2.74 7.98 12.79
C TYR A 125 4.01 7.44 12.12
N PRO A 126 3.97 7.10 10.81
CA PRO A 126 5.12 6.49 10.12
C PRO A 126 6.39 7.32 10.20
N ALA A 127 6.29 8.66 10.21
CA ALA A 127 7.46 9.53 10.33
C ALA A 127 8.26 9.28 11.63
N GLU A 128 7.61 8.98 12.73
CA GLU A 128 8.26 8.63 14.00
C GLU A 128 8.94 7.27 13.92
N ILE A 129 8.27 6.29 13.29
CA ILE A 129 8.80 4.93 13.11
C ILE A 129 10.03 4.97 12.20
N TYR A 130 9.96 5.70 11.06
CA TYR A 130 11.08 5.84 10.13
C TYR A 130 12.30 6.46 10.80
N LYS A 131 12.12 7.54 11.56
CA LYS A 131 13.20 8.18 12.34
C LYS A 131 13.84 7.21 13.34
N ALA A 132 13.02 6.41 14.02
CA ALA A 132 13.51 5.45 15.02
C ALA A 132 14.37 4.33 14.39
N VAL A 133 14.18 4.02 13.10
CA VAL A 133 14.98 3.03 12.36
C VAL A 133 16.01 3.67 11.42
N GLY A 134 16.25 4.99 11.55
CA GLY A 134 17.27 5.70 10.77
C GLY A 134 16.88 5.94 9.30
N VAL A 135 15.59 5.91 8.97
CA VAL A 135 15.07 6.19 7.63
C VAL A 135 14.46 7.59 7.58
N GLU A 136 14.81 8.36 6.55
CA GLU A 136 14.20 9.69 6.34
C GLU A 136 12.72 9.53 5.95
N PRO A 137 11.78 10.19 6.66
CA PRO A 137 10.37 10.11 6.34
C PRO A 137 10.03 10.72 4.99
N PHE A 138 9.15 10.08 4.22
CA PHE A 138 8.64 10.60 2.94
C PHE A 138 7.71 11.79 3.10
N THR A 139 7.11 11.95 4.28
CA THR A 139 6.25 13.09 4.63
C THR A 139 6.39 13.38 6.13
N PRO A 140 6.24 14.64 6.58
CA PRO A 140 6.21 14.96 8.00
C PRO A 140 5.10 14.22 8.74
N ALA A 141 5.24 14.07 10.06
CA ALA A 141 4.15 13.55 10.89
C ALA A 141 2.89 14.43 10.73
N ALA A 142 1.74 13.80 10.55
CA ALA A 142 0.49 14.55 10.51
C ALA A 142 0.23 15.24 11.85
N ASN A 143 -0.12 16.52 11.81
CA ASN A 143 -0.62 17.24 12.97
C ASN A 143 -2.09 16.86 13.23
N ALA A 144 -2.37 15.58 13.42
CA ALA A 144 -3.70 15.06 13.68
C ALA A 144 -3.77 14.62 15.14
N THR A 145 -4.60 15.32 15.93
CA THR A 145 -4.96 14.87 17.27
C THR A 145 -6.16 13.94 17.17
N VAL A 146 -5.97 12.66 17.41
CA VAL A 146 -7.09 11.73 17.57
C VAL A 146 -7.65 11.91 18.98
N SER A 147 -8.72 12.70 19.12
CA SER A 147 -9.46 12.74 20.37
C SER A 147 -10.21 11.43 20.54
N LYS A 148 -9.89 10.64 21.59
CA LYS A 148 -10.75 9.55 22.04
C LYS A 148 -12.04 10.15 22.55
N GLN A 149 -13.06 10.30 21.70
CA GLN A 149 -14.42 10.45 22.20
C GLN A 149 -14.82 9.11 22.82
N GLN A 150 -14.98 9.13 24.14
CA GLN A 150 -15.59 8.01 24.84
C GLN A 150 -16.91 7.67 24.17
N SER A 151 -17.11 6.40 23.87
CA SER A 151 -18.35 5.85 23.33
C SER A 151 -19.49 6.00 24.34
N GLN A 152 -20.12 7.18 24.33
CA GLN A 152 -21.46 7.34 24.84
C GLN A 152 -22.32 7.78 23.66
N SER A 153 -23.23 6.88 23.25
CA SER A 153 -24.33 7.06 22.31
C SER A 153 -24.00 7.52 20.89
N GLY A 154 -24.07 6.63 19.95
CA GLY A 154 -24.61 6.70 18.59
C GLY A 154 -24.46 7.94 17.71
N ALA A 155 -23.52 8.87 17.98
CA ALA A 155 -23.35 10.07 17.17
C ALA A 155 -22.12 9.92 16.23
N PRO A 156 -22.21 10.39 14.96
CA PRO A 156 -21.11 10.30 14.01
C PRO A 156 -19.91 11.15 14.42
N MET A 157 -18.71 10.59 14.24
CA MET A 157 -17.45 11.25 14.48
C MET A 157 -17.33 12.53 13.62
N ARG A 158 -17.13 13.69 14.22
CA ARG A 158 -16.83 14.93 13.51
C ARG A 158 -15.32 15.16 13.50
N PHE A 159 -14.75 15.32 12.31
CA PHE A 159 -13.36 15.74 12.14
C PHE A 159 -13.29 17.27 12.25
N ALA A 160 -12.43 17.77 13.14
CA ALA A 160 -12.11 19.19 13.18
C ALA A 160 -10.92 19.45 12.23
N THR A 161 -11.15 20.21 11.16
CA THR A 161 -10.08 20.77 10.33
C THR A 161 -9.70 22.11 10.93
N SER A 162 -8.52 22.24 11.52
CA SER A 162 -7.92 23.54 11.80
C SER A 162 -7.31 24.10 10.50
N ARG A 163 -7.70 25.32 10.16
CA ARG A 163 -7.08 26.15 9.11
C ARG A 163 -5.69 26.61 9.53
#